data_afb1311bb703f7f6e9fe16a3d39ad445
#
_entry.id   afb1311bb703f7f6e9fe16a3d39ad445
#
_cell.length_a   1.000
_cell.length_b   1.000
_cell.length_c   1.000
_cell.angle_alpha   90.00
_cell.angle_beta   90.00
_cell.angle_gamma   90.00
#
_symmetry.space_group_name_H-M   'P 1'
#
loop_
_entity.id
_entity.type
_entity.pdbx_description
1 polymer ?
#
loop_
_entity_poly.entity_id
_entity_poly.type
_entity_poly.pdbx_seq_one_letter_code
_entity_poly.pdbx_strand_id
1 'polypeptide(L)'
;LHSTSRRQRQMCIRDRCEGMAKAVKILCDELGIWCIVALSDANPDKGIKYRHAWNVIRIDGKYYHLDVTFDNTLSRDDAVRYDYVNLADKQIFRDHEPVIWKVPECTDSDHFYYREKKLSWTTVDEVRNRTKQAVKKNRILLFHWRGGYLTKEVLKELLVVFDEEASVKGKQAYVSVNWPQAVICVRFEDGAGEEQVEMEDANEGER
;
A
#
# COMPACT_ATOMS: atom_id res chain seq x y z
N LEU A 1 6.29 33.12 -14.63
CA LEU A 1 6.88 32.65 -13.34
C LEU A 1 6.33 31.32 -12.84
N HIS A 2 5.39 30.62 -13.56
CA HIS A 2 4.77 29.35 -13.11
C HIS A 2 5.31 28.09 -13.79
N SER A 3 6.29 28.19 -14.70
CA SER A 3 6.83 27.06 -15.47
C SER A 3 7.89 26.24 -14.71
N THR A 4 8.62 26.85 -13.79
CA THR A 4 9.69 26.18 -13.01
C THR A 4 9.14 25.25 -11.91
N SER A 5 7.98 25.56 -11.32
CA SER A 5 7.38 24.79 -10.24
C SER A 5 6.91 23.37 -10.66
N ARG A 6 6.43 23.17 -11.92
CA ARG A 6 6.05 21.83 -12.41
C ARG A 6 7.25 20.95 -12.70
N ARG A 7 8.30 21.51 -13.35
CA ARG A 7 9.54 20.76 -13.62
C ARG A 7 10.30 20.40 -12.35
N GLN A 8 10.33 21.30 -11.37
CA GLN A 8 10.93 21.04 -10.06
C GLN A 8 10.19 19.95 -9.28
N ARG A 9 8.84 19.94 -9.29
CA ARG A 9 8.05 18.87 -8.69
C ARG A 9 8.23 17.53 -9.41
N GLN A 10 8.30 17.52 -10.73
CA GLN A 10 8.57 16.32 -11.52
C GLN A 10 9.97 15.75 -11.25
N MET A 11 10.99 16.61 -11.16
CA MET A 11 12.34 16.22 -10.76
C MET A 11 12.38 15.66 -9.34
N CYS A 12 11.69 16.29 -8.37
CA CYS A 12 11.63 15.81 -6.99
C CYS A 12 10.97 14.44 -6.82
N ILE A 13 9.94 14.10 -7.61
CA ILE A 13 9.31 12.77 -7.55
C ILE A 13 10.24 11.72 -8.15
N ARG A 14 10.84 11.98 -9.29
CA ARG A 14 11.78 11.08 -9.97
C ARG A 14 13.03 10.82 -9.12
N ASP A 15 13.59 11.85 -8.52
CA ASP A 15 14.77 11.73 -7.66
C ASP A 15 14.45 11.06 -6.34
N ARG A 16 13.19 11.13 -5.86
CA ARG A 16 12.76 10.53 -4.61
C ARG A 16 12.72 9.01 -4.69
N CYS A 17 12.03 8.41 -5.68
CA CYS A 17 11.93 6.95 -5.77
C CYS A 17 13.31 6.31 -6.02
N GLU A 18 14.12 6.90 -6.91
CA GLU A 18 15.47 6.41 -7.17
C GLU A 18 16.39 6.58 -5.95
N GLY A 19 16.29 7.69 -5.24
CA GLY A 19 17.03 7.95 -4.00
C GLY A 19 16.64 6.95 -2.90
N MET A 20 15.36 6.68 -2.71
CA MET A 20 14.86 5.69 -1.75
C MET A 20 15.32 4.27 -2.13
N ALA A 21 15.18 3.87 -3.39
CA ALA A 21 15.61 2.55 -3.85
C ALA A 21 17.13 2.35 -3.69
N LYS A 22 17.94 3.38 -3.95
CA LYS A 22 19.39 3.35 -3.70
C LYS A 22 19.71 3.26 -2.21
N ALA A 23 19.01 3.98 -1.35
CA ALA A 23 19.19 3.90 0.10
C ALA A 23 18.88 2.50 0.63
N VAL A 24 17.77 1.90 0.18
CA VAL A 24 17.43 0.50 0.51
C VAL A 24 18.52 -0.44 0.05
N LYS A 25 19.05 -0.27 -1.19
CA LYS A 25 20.15 -1.09 -1.71
C LYS A 25 21.38 -1.03 -0.79
N ILE A 26 21.79 0.17 -0.38
CA ILE A 26 22.94 0.36 0.51
C ILE A 26 22.69 -0.31 1.87
N LEU A 27 21.52 -0.13 2.47
CA LEU A 27 21.18 -0.77 3.74
C LEU A 27 21.15 -2.29 3.64
N CYS A 28 20.62 -2.83 2.54
CA CYS A 28 20.64 -4.27 2.29
C CYS A 28 22.08 -4.81 2.16
N ASP A 29 22.96 -4.09 1.46
CA ASP A 29 24.36 -4.49 1.32
C ASP A 29 25.08 -4.53 2.67
N GLU A 30 24.88 -3.52 3.52
CA GLU A 30 25.43 -3.48 4.88
C GLU A 30 24.91 -4.63 5.75
N LEU A 31 23.68 -5.06 5.53
CA LEU A 31 23.06 -6.19 6.25
C LEU A 31 23.37 -7.57 5.60
N GLY A 32 24.10 -7.61 4.51
CA GLY A 32 24.35 -8.86 3.76
C GLY A 32 23.13 -9.42 3.04
N ILE A 33 22.13 -8.60 2.79
CA ILE A 33 20.91 -8.97 2.06
C ILE A 33 21.11 -8.66 0.57
N TRP A 34 20.97 -9.69 -0.27
CA TRP A 34 21.04 -9.47 -1.72
C TRP A 34 19.90 -8.57 -2.17
N CYS A 35 20.23 -7.49 -2.86
CA CYS A 35 19.30 -6.47 -3.32
C CYS A 35 19.76 -5.85 -4.64
N ILE A 36 18.84 -5.58 -5.55
CA ILE A 36 19.06 -4.75 -6.74
C ILE A 36 17.99 -3.68 -6.85
N VAL A 37 18.29 -2.63 -7.61
CA VAL A 37 17.32 -1.60 -7.99
C VAL A 37 16.64 -2.05 -9.28
N ALA A 38 15.32 -2.11 -9.29
CA ALA A 38 14.48 -2.28 -10.47
C ALA A 38 14.03 -0.92 -10.98
N LEU A 39 13.94 -0.75 -12.31
CA LEU A 39 13.45 0.45 -12.95
C LEU A 39 12.41 0.10 -14.01
N SER A 40 11.34 0.88 -14.08
CA SER A 40 10.38 0.83 -15.18
C SER A 40 10.33 2.15 -15.93
N ASP A 41 9.91 2.09 -17.19
CA ASP A 41 9.60 3.29 -17.96
C ASP A 41 8.20 3.83 -17.63
N ALA A 42 7.96 5.06 -18.03
CA ALA A 42 6.62 5.63 -18.04
C ALA A 42 5.76 4.90 -19.11
N ASN A 43 4.48 4.76 -18.83
CA ASN A 43 3.49 4.27 -19.78
C ASN A 43 2.24 5.16 -19.75
N PRO A 44 2.24 6.26 -20.53
CA PRO A 44 1.13 7.21 -20.55
C PRO A 44 -0.21 6.59 -20.96
N ASP A 45 -0.19 5.54 -21.79
CA ASP A 45 -1.40 4.85 -22.24
C ASP A 45 -2.12 4.12 -21.09
N LYS A 46 -1.36 3.74 -20.05
CA LYS A 46 -1.88 3.17 -18.80
C LYS A 46 -2.00 4.21 -17.66
N GLY A 47 -1.81 5.48 -17.96
CA GLY A 47 -1.82 6.55 -16.95
C GLY A 47 -0.56 6.65 -16.11
N ILE A 48 0.48 5.86 -16.37
CA ILE A 48 1.76 5.90 -15.66
C ILE A 48 2.64 6.97 -16.28
N LYS A 49 2.64 8.14 -15.66
CA LYS A 49 3.27 9.36 -16.21
C LYS A 49 4.79 9.39 -16.10
N TYR A 50 5.37 8.63 -15.18
CA TYR A 50 6.78 8.75 -14.83
C TYR A 50 7.46 7.39 -14.75
N ARG A 51 8.76 7.39 -15.03
CA ARG A 51 9.65 6.28 -14.68
C ARG A 51 9.62 6.05 -13.17
N HIS A 52 9.71 4.80 -12.74
CA HIS A 52 9.71 4.45 -11.33
C HIS A 52 10.87 3.53 -10.98
N ALA A 53 11.32 3.61 -9.72
CA ALA A 53 12.40 2.79 -9.18
C ALA A 53 11.98 2.17 -7.85
N TRP A 54 12.23 0.86 -7.72
CA TRP A 54 12.03 0.09 -6.49
C TRP A 54 13.12 -0.97 -6.35
N ASN A 55 12.98 -1.91 -5.44
CA ASN A 55 13.97 -2.94 -5.21
C ASN A 55 13.45 -4.34 -5.47
N VAL A 56 14.35 -5.25 -5.85
CA VAL A 56 14.16 -6.68 -5.74
C VAL A 56 15.16 -7.19 -4.72
N ILE A 57 14.69 -7.91 -3.72
CA ILE A 57 15.48 -8.46 -2.62
C ILE A 57 15.39 -9.98 -2.60
N ARG A 58 16.36 -10.63 -1.94
CA ARG A 58 16.37 -12.09 -1.76
C ARG A 58 16.23 -12.45 -0.28
N ILE A 59 15.21 -13.27 0.03
CA ILE A 59 14.96 -13.80 1.37
C ILE A 59 14.79 -15.31 1.24
N ASP A 60 15.50 -16.09 2.04
CA ASP A 60 15.44 -17.57 2.07
C ASP A 60 15.54 -18.23 0.69
N GLY A 61 16.40 -17.66 -0.17
CA GLY A 61 16.66 -18.18 -1.52
C GLY A 61 15.61 -17.76 -2.58
N LYS A 62 14.54 -17.07 -2.21
CA LYS A 62 13.47 -16.56 -3.08
C LYS A 62 13.58 -15.05 -3.27
N TYR A 63 13.01 -14.55 -4.37
CA TYR A 63 13.06 -13.13 -4.70
C TYR A 63 11.70 -12.45 -4.50
N TYR A 64 11.74 -11.17 -4.06
CA TYR A 64 10.58 -10.38 -3.74
C TYR A 64 10.77 -8.93 -4.15
N HIS A 65 9.69 -8.29 -4.62
CA HIS A 65 9.69 -6.85 -4.82
C HIS A 65 9.49 -6.12 -3.49
N LEU A 66 10.15 -4.98 -3.36
CA LEU A 66 10.07 -4.07 -2.22
C LEU A 66 10.02 -2.63 -2.72
N ASP A 67 8.90 -1.93 -2.52
CA ASP A 67 8.77 -0.52 -2.88
C ASP A 67 8.47 0.37 -1.68
N VAL A 68 9.52 0.89 -1.10
CA VAL A 68 9.42 1.81 0.04
C VAL A 68 8.88 3.18 -0.33
N THR A 69 8.91 3.56 -1.61
CA THR A 69 8.37 4.85 -2.07
C THR A 69 6.86 4.84 -2.03
N PHE A 70 6.24 3.77 -2.54
CA PHE A 70 4.79 3.59 -2.48
C PHE A 70 4.32 3.42 -1.04
N ASP A 71 4.98 2.60 -0.23
CA ASP A 71 4.65 2.46 1.19
C ASP A 71 4.75 3.78 1.95
N ASN A 72 5.78 4.57 1.69
CA ASN A 72 5.93 5.90 2.31
C ASN A 72 4.83 6.87 1.87
N THR A 73 4.39 6.80 0.61
CA THR A 73 3.31 7.65 0.09
C THR A 73 1.96 7.33 0.77
N LEU A 74 1.71 6.04 1.05
CA LEU A 74 0.50 5.57 1.72
C LEU A 74 0.54 5.74 3.24
N SER A 75 1.74 5.85 3.81
CA SER A 75 1.92 5.99 5.26
C SER A 75 1.49 7.37 5.73
N ARG A 76 0.90 7.43 6.92
CA ARG A 76 0.59 8.64 7.68
C ARG A 76 1.30 8.56 9.04
N ASP A 77 1.33 9.65 9.78
CA ASP A 77 2.07 9.75 11.06
C ASP A 77 1.66 8.66 12.06
N ASP A 78 0.40 8.24 12.02
CA ASP A 78 -0.21 7.25 12.89
C ASP A 78 -0.31 5.83 12.30
N ALA A 79 -0.05 5.67 10.99
CA ALA A 79 -0.18 4.40 10.25
C ALA A 79 0.93 4.18 9.24
N VAL A 80 1.96 3.44 9.64
CA VAL A 80 3.00 2.98 8.70
C VAL A 80 2.43 1.85 7.84
N ARG A 81 2.58 1.97 6.51
CA ARG A 81 2.10 1.00 5.53
C ARG A 81 3.24 0.10 5.07
N TYR A 82 2.88 -1.14 4.73
CA TYR A 82 3.78 -2.19 4.26
C TYR A 82 3.15 -2.95 3.09
N ASP A 83 2.41 -2.22 2.26
CA ASP A 83 1.59 -2.78 1.17
C ASP A 83 2.45 -3.33 0.04
N TYR A 84 3.67 -2.79 -0.10
CA TYR A 84 4.63 -3.13 -1.13
C TYR A 84 5.88 -3.83 -0.59
N VAL A 85 5.74 -4.50 0.55
CA VAL A 85 6.82 -5.29 1.16
C VAL A 85 6.68 -6.76 0.79
N ASN A 86 7.69 -7.30 0.13
CA ASN A 86 7.84 -8.72 -0.26
C ASN A 86 6.72 -9.20 -1.20
N LEU A 87 6.48 -8.45 -2.26
CA LEU A 87 5.49 -8.78 -3.28
C LEU A 87 6.05 -9.74 -4.34
N ALA A 88 5.17 -10.62 -4.84
CA ALA A 88 5.43 -11.39 -6.06
C ALA A 88 5.15 -10.54 -7.33
N ASP A 89 5.65 -10.99 -8.48
CA ASP A 89 5.42 -10.37 -9.80
C ASP A 89 3.92 -10.11 -10.06
N LYS A 90 3.06 -11.10 -9.75
CA LYS A 90 1.60 -10.98 -9.92
C LYS A 90 0.95 -9.88 -9.06
N GLN A 91 1.62 -9.45 -8.01
CA GLN A 91 1.14 -8.40 -7.13
C GLN A 91 1.67 -7.04 -7.58
N ILE A 92 2.99 -6.90 -7.72
CA ILE A 92 3.61 -5.61 -8.06
C ILE A 92 3.15 -5.08 -9.42
N PHE A 93 3.01 -5.95 -10.44
CA PHE A 93 2.60 -5.56 -11.79
C PHE A 93 1.10 -5.28 -11.95
N ARG A 94 0.35 -5.17 -10.86
CA ARG A 94 -1.02 -4.64 -10.91
C ARG A 94 -1.06 -3.13 -11.11
N ASP A 95 -0.03 -2.44 -10.64
CA ASP A 95 0.10 -0.97 -10.67
C ASP A 95 1.50 -0.48 -11.02
N HIS A 96 2.46 -1.39 -11.24
CA HIS A 96 3.80 -1.09 -11.75
C HIS A 96 3.97 -1.60 -13.16
N GLU A 97 4.74 -0.88 -13.99
CA GLU A 97 5.14 -1.37 -15.30
C GLU A 97 6.29 -2.39 -15.18
N PRO A 98 6.40 -3.33 -16.15
CA PRO A 98 7.53 -4.24 -16.20
C PRO A 98 8.88 -3.52 -16.19
N VAL A 99 9.87 -4.13 -15.55
CA VAL A 99 11.23 -3.58 -15.51
C VAL A 99 11.87 -3.54 -16.90
N ILE A 100 12.70 -2.51 -17.13
CA ILE A 100 13.39 -2.30 -18.41
C ILE A 100 14.60 -3.21 -18.63
N TRP A 101 15.04 -3.93 -17.60
CA TRP A 101 16.07 -4.98 -17.71
C TRP A 101 15.64 -6.23 -16.96
N LYS A 102 16.29 -7.33 -17.28
CA LYS A 102 15.98 -8.62 -16.66
C LYS A 102 16.34 -8.60 -15.18
N VAL A 103 15.33 -8.83 -14.33
CA VAL A 103 15.48 -9.08 -12.90
C VAL A 103 15.09 -10.53 -12.61
N PRO A 104 15.49 -11.11 -11.46
CA PRO A 104 14.99 -12.42 -11.03
C PRO A 104 13.46 -12.42 -10.91
N GLU A 105 12.83 -13.53 -11.27
CA GLU A 105 11.39 -13.71 -11.13
C GLU A 105 11.01 -13.82 -9.64
N CYS A 106 9.98 -13.07 -9.24
CA CYS A 106 9.43 -13.07 -7.90
C CYS A 106 8.12 -13.87 -7.90
N THR A 107 8.23 -15.20 -7.82
CA THR A 107 7.07 -16.10 -7.99
C THR A 107 6.33 -16.39 -6.69
N ASP A 108 6.95 -16.09 -5.54
CA ASP A 108 6.47 -16.47 -4.23
C ASP A 108 5.85 -15.26 -3.48
N SER A 109 4.86 -15.52 -2.66
CA SER A 109 4.20 -14.51 -1.83
C SER A 109 4.12 -14.90 -0.35
N ASP A 110 4.92 -15.89 0.09
CA ASP A 110 4.86 -16.39 1.46
C ASP A 110 5.31 -15.32 2.47
N HIS A 111 6.32 -14.53 2.12
CA HIS A 111 6.83 -13.43 2.93
C HIS A 111 6.10 -12.09 2.71
N PHE A 112 4.98 -12.08 2.00
CA PHE A 112 4.15 -10.87 1.93
C PHE A 112 3.77 -10.42 3.34
N TYR A 113 4.10 -9.18 3.69
CA TYR A 113 4.03 -8.64 5.05
C TYR A 113 2.74 -8.99 5.79
N TYR A 114 1.58 -8.74 5.18
CA TYR A 114 0.29 -8.98 5.82
C TYR A 114 -0.02 -10.45 6.04
N ARG A 115 0.51 -11.35 5.22
CA ARG A 115 0.38 -12.80 5.43
C ARG A 115 1.25 -13.25 6.60
N GLU A 116 2.49 -12.85 6.60
CA GLU A 116 3.46 -13.21 7.64
C GLU A 116 3.02 -12.69 9.02
N LYS A 117 2.48 -11.46 9.08
CA LYS A 117 1.93 -10.85 10.31
C LYS A 117 0.53 -11.32 10.66
N LYS A 118 -0.08 -12.26 9.90
CA LYS A 118 -1.45 -12.76 10.10
C LYS A 118 -2.51 -11.65 10.04
N LEU A 119 -2.26 -10.66 9.22
CA LEU A 119 -3.15 -9.53 8.93
C LEU A 119 -3.84 -9.68 7.57
N SER A 120 -4.00 -10.91 7.08
CA SER A 120 -4.66 -11.27 5.83
C SER A 120 -5.92 -12.05 6.14
N TRP A 121 -7.10 -11.47 5.86
CA TRP A 121 -8.37 -12.09 6.25
C TRP A 121 -9.23 -12.40 5.04
N THR A 122 -10.14 -13.37 5.22
CA THR A 122 -10.90 -13.96 4.11
C THR A 122 -12.42 -13.82 4.26
N THR A 123 -12.90 -13.45 5.44
CA THR A 123 -14.35 -13.36 5.72
C THR A 123 -14.71 -12.04 6.36
N VAL A 124 -15.91 -11.56 6.08
CA VAL A 124 -16.46 -10.34 6.69
C VAL A 124 -16.60 -10.49 8.21
N ASP A 125 -16.93 -11.68 8.70
CA ASP A 125 -17.03 -11.96 10.14
C ASP A 125 -15.70 -11.82 10.87
N GLU A 126 -14.61 -12.28 10.23
CA GLU A 126 -13.26 -12.08 10.77
C GLU A 126 -12.91 -10.58 10.84
N VAL A 127 -13.21 -9.83 9.79
CA VAL A 127 -13.04 -8.39 9.76
C VAL A 127 -13.87 -7.72 10.86
N ARG A 128 -15.15 -8.10 11.04
CA ARG A 128 -16.02 -7.58 12.10
C ARG A 128 -15.41 -7.78 13.49
N ASN A 129 -14.95 -9.00 13.77
CA ASN A 129 -14.34 -9.32 15.06
C ASN A 129 -13.07 -8.49 15.33
N ARG A 130 -12.24 -8.26 14.30
CA ARG A 130 -11.04 -7.43 14.40
C ARG A 130 -11.37 -5.95 14.52
N THR A 131 -12.41 -5.48 13.83
CA THR A 131 -12.94 -4.11 13.96
C THR A 131 -13.38 -3.83 15.39
N LYS A 132 -14.18 -4.71 16.00
CA LYS A 132 -14.57 -4.61 17.42
C LYS A 132 -13.37 -4.42 18.34
N GLN A 133 -12.33 -5.22 18.12
CA GLN A 133 -11.12 -5.17 18.95
C GLN A 133 -10.34 -3.86 18.72
N ALA A 134 -10.24 -3.39 17.48
CA ALA A 134 -9.56 -2.16 17.12
C ALA A 134 -10.27 -0.94 17.73
N VAL A 135 -11.58 -0.84 17.56
CA VAL A 135 -12.43 0.22 18.15
C VAL A 135 -12.29 0.25 19.68
N LYS A 136 -12.40 -0.94 20.34
CA LYS A 136 -12.27 -1.06 21.80
C LYS A 136 -10.90 -0.57 22.32
N LYS A 137 -9.83 -0.83 21.55
CA LYS A 137 -8.46 -0.49 21.95
C LYS A 137 -7.99 0.86 21.40
N ASN A 138 -8.85 1.59 20.71
CA ASN A 138 -8.53 2.82 19.98
C ASN A 138 -7.28 2.66 19.11
N ARG A 139 -7.28 1.64 18.24
CA ARG A 139 -6.16 1.32 17.35
C ARG A 139 -6.61 1.36 15.90
N ILE A 140 -5.68 1.71 15.03
CA ILE A 140 -5.85 1.57 13.59
C ILE A 140 -6.01 0.11 13.24
N LEU A 141 -6.94 -0.18 12.32
CA LEU A 141 -7.14 -1.49 11.72
C LEU A 141 -6.49 -1.47 10.35
N LEU A 142 -5.45 -2.28 10.17
CA LEU A 142 -4.71 -2.38 8.91
C LEU A 142 -4.63 -3.85 8.49
N PHE A 143 -5.14 -4.19 7.30
CA PHE A 143 -5.18 -5.57 6.84
C PHE A 143 -5.25 -5.69 5.32
N HIS A 144 -4.86 -6.86 4.83
CA HIS A 144 -5.03 -7.30 3.45
C HIS A 144 -6.28 -8.17 3.32
N TRP A 145 -7.15 -7.82 2.37
CA TRP A 145 -8.32 -8.63 2.04
C TRP A 145 -7.94 -9.80 1.11
N ARG A 146 -8.32 -11.02 1.47
CA ARG A 146 -8.03 -12.25 0.72
C ARG A 146 -9.27 -13.13 0.51
N GLY A 147 -10.46 -12.62 0.78
CA GLY A 147 -11.74 -13.31 0.60
C GLY A 147 -12.26 -13.31 -0.85
N GLY A 148 -11.35 -13.25 -1.84
CA GLY A 148 -11.64 -13.07 -3.26
C GLY A 148 -11.14 -11.71 -3.76
N TYR A 149 -11.63 -11.28 -4.92
CA TYR A 149 -11.35 -9.93 -5.41
C TYR A 149 -11.99 -8.88 -4.50
N LEU A 150 -11.24 -7.83 -4.20
CA LEU A 150 -11.81 -6.66 -3.55
C LEU A 150 -12.64 -5.90 -4.59
N THR A 151 -13.97 -6.10 -4.56
CA THR A 151 -14.91 -5.38 -5.44
C THR A 151 -15.57 -4.24 -4.68
N LYS A 152 -16.26 -3.35 -5.40
CA LYS A 152 -17.03 -2.27 -4.77
C LYS A 152 -18.12 -2.81 -3.84
N GLU A 153 -18.72 -3.95 -4.18
CA GLU A 153 -19.74 -4.63 -3.36
C GLU A 153 -19.15 -5.13 -2.05
N VAL A 154 -18.02 -5.85 -2.12
CA VAL A 154 -17.29 -6.31 -0.93
C VAL A 154 -16.87 -5.13 -0.06
N LEU A 155 -16.34 -4.05 -0.67
CA LEU A 155 -15.98 -2.88 0.10
C LEU A 155 -17.20 -2.26 0.80
N LYS A 156 -18.36 -2.17 0.13
CA LYS A 156 -19.61 -1.68 0.77
C LYS A 156 -20.00 -2.51 1.99
N GLU A 157 -19.92 -3.84 1.92
CA GLU A 157 -20.17 -4.70 3.07
C GLU A 157 -19.20 -4.42 4.21
N LEU A 158 -17.93 -4.25 3.89
CA LEU A 158 -16.90 -3.93 4.89
C LEU A 158 -17.13 -2.54 5.52
N LEU A 159 -17.52 -1.53 4.72
CA LEU A 159 -17.83 -0.18 5.21
C LEU A 159 -19.00 -0.21 6.20
N VAL A 160 -20.06 -0.97 5.92
CA VAL A 160 -21.17 -1.17 6.87
C VAL A 160 -20.67 -1.76 8.18
N VAL A 161 -19.79 -2.76 8.12
CA VAL A 161 -19.20 -3.36 9.33
C VAL A 161 -18.39 -2.34 10.12
N PHE A 162 -17.57 -1.53 9.46
CA PHE A 162 -16.76 -0.53 10.16
C PHE A 162 -17.63 0.54 10.82
N ASP A 163 -18.66 1.01 10.13
CA ASP A 163 -19.58 2.02 10.64
C ASP A 163 -20.41 1.49 11.84
N GLU A 164 -21.01 0.32 11.70
CA GLU A 164 -21.76 -0.32 12.79
C GLU A 164 -20.90 -0.46 14.07
N GLU A 165 -19.69 -1.01 13.94
CA GLU A 165 -18.83 -1.28 15.11
C GLU A 165 -18.23 0.01 15.71
N ALA A 166 -17.98 1.05 14.88
CA ALA A 166 -17.54 2.36 15.34
C ALA A 166 -18.65 3.07 16.10
N SER A 167 -19.87 3.10 15.55
CA SER A 167 -21.05 3.78 16.11
C SER A 167 -21.42 3.29 17.50
N VAL A 168 -21.23 1.98 17.79
CA VAL A 168 -21.45 1.40 19.15
C VAL A 168 -20.63 2.13 20.22
N LYS A 169 -19.53 2.77 19.83
CA LYS A 169 -18.62 3.52 20.73
C LYS A 169 -18.65 5.03 20.47
N GLY A 170 -19.62 5.54 19.70
CA GLY A 170 -19.70 6.95 19.34
C GLY A 170 -18.55 7.43 18.46
N LYS A 171 -17.96 6.50 17.67
CA LYS A 171 -16.84 6.81 16.77
C LYS A 171 -17.29 6.80 15.32
N GLN A 172 -16.50 7.46 14.48
CA GLN A 172 -16.59 7.43 13.02
C GLN A 172 -15.40 6.62 12.45
N ALA A 173 -15.64 5.92 11.35
CA ALA A 173 -14.62 5.14 10.65
C ALA A 173 -14.14 5.89 9.40
N TYR A 174 -12.84 6.14 9.32
CA TYR A 174 -12.15 6.71 8.17
C TYR A 174 -11.38 5.63 7.45
N VAL A 175 -11.73 5.38 6.18
CA VAL A 175 -11.22 4.25 5.43
C VAL A 175 -10.34 4.71 4.27
N SER A 176 -9.14 4.15 4.18
CA SER A 176 -8.23 4.30 3.06
C SER A 176 -7.97 2.93 2.42
N VAL A 177 -8.06 2.84 1.10
CA VAL A 177 -7.97 1.57 0.35
C VAL A 177 -6.86 1.63 -0.68
N ASN A 178 -5.93 0.70 -0.60
CA ASN A 178 -5.02 0.39 -1.69
C ASN A 178 -5.64 -0.73 -2.54
N TRP A 179 -6.32 -0.35 -3.60
CA TRP A 179 -7.03 -1.28 -4.48
C TRP A 179 -6.13 -2.32 -5.14
N PRO A 180 -4.99 -1.95 -5.76
CA PRO A 180 -4.11 -2.93 -6.41
C PRO A 180 -3.65 -4.03 -5.46
N GLN A 181 -3.33 -3.67 -4.23
CA GLN A 181 -2.82 -4.62 -3.24
C GLN A 181 -3.93 -5.17 -2.32
N ALA A 182 -5.18 -4.71 -2.49
CA ALA A 182 -6.32 -5.07 -1.64
C ALA A 182 -6.03 -4.88 -0.14
N VAL A 183 -5.35 -3.79 0.21
CA VAL A 183 -5.04 -3.44 1.60
C VAL A 183 -5.94 -2.31 2.06
N ILE A 184 -6.55 -2.49 3.23
CA ILE A 184 -7.50 -1.56 3.82
C ILE A 184 -6.95 -1.07 5.16
N CYS A 185 -6.97 0.24 5.34
CA CYS A 185 -6.60 0.93 6.58
C CYS A 185 -7.83 1.67 7.11
N VAL A 186 -8.20 1.43 8.37
CA VAL A 186 -9.34 2.06 9.02
C VAL A 186 -8.88 2.74 10.30
N ARG A 187 -9.16 4.04 10.42
CA ARG A 187 -9.00 4.82 11.63
C ARG A 187 -10.36 5.06 12.27
N PHE A 188 -10.39 5.11 13.59
CA PHE A 188 -11.61 5.33 14.36
C PHE A 188 -11.40 6.57 15.22
N GLU A 189 -12.12 7.64 14.91
CA GLU A 189 -12.03 8.92 15.59
C GLU A 189 -13.33 9.20 16.34
N ASP A 190 -13.29 9.99 17.40
CA ASP A 190 -14.50 10.38 18.12
C ASP A 190 -15.35 11.27 17.22
N GLY A 191 -16.62 10.93 17.06
CA GLY A 191 -17.53 11.62 16.16
C GLY A 191 -17.73 13.08 16.60
N ALA A 192 -17.21 14.02 15.83
CA ALA A 192 -17.73 15.38 15.81
C ALA A 192 -19.08 15.30 15.08
N GLY A 193 -20.19 15.68 15.77
CA GLY A 193 -21.53 15.51 15.23
C GLY A 193 -21.64 15.93 13.76
N GLU A 194 -22.17 15.03 12.94
CA GLU A 194 -22.56 15.16 11.55
C GLU A 194 -21.56 15.86 10.60
N GLU A 195 -20.53 15.12 10.13
CA GLU A 195 -19.87 15.46 8.88
C GLU A 195 -19.48 14.19 8.09
N GLN A 196 -19.64 14.28 6.79
CA GLN A 196 -19.68 13.22 5.79
C GLN A 196 -18.40 12.41 5.68
N VAL A 197 -18.56 11.10 5.38
CA VAL A 197 -17.48 10.19 4.99
C VAL A 197 -16.87 10.64 3.66
N GLU A 198 -15.72 11.28 3.69
CA GLU A 198 -14.89 11.47 2.50
C GLU A 198 -14.09 10.19 2.21
N MET A 199 -14.41 9.54 1.08
CA MET A 199 -13.55 8.50 0.52
C MET A 199 -12.37 9.18 -0.18
N GLU A 200 -11.23 9.29 0.48
CA GLU A 200 -9.97 9.62 -0.19
C GLU A 200 -9.50 8.39 -1.00
N ASP A 201 -9.79 8.41 -2.30
CA ASP A 201 -9.11 7.52 -3.25
C ASP A 201 -7.64 7.92 -3.33
N ALA A 202 -6.76 7.08 -2.82
CA ALA A 202 -5.31 7.28 -2.90
C ALA A 202 -4.77 7.27 -4.35
N ASN A 203 -5.65 7.23 -5.35
CA ASN A 203 -5.35 7.16 -6.78
C ASN A 203 -5.79 8.40 -7.57
N GLU A 204 -6.34 9.45 -6.94
CA GLU A 204 -6.57 10.74 -7.61
C GLU A 204 -5.41 11.72 -7.39
N GLY A 205 -4.21 11.26 -7.68
CA GLY A 205 -3.07 12.11 -7.96
C GLY A 205 -3.11 12.59 -9.40
N GLU A 206 -3.87 13.65 -9.64
CA GLU A 206 -3.76 14.60 -10.76
C GLU A 206 -3.81 14.02 -12.19
N ARG A 207 -4.95 14.17 -12.80
CA ARG A 207 -5.10 14.28 -14.26
C ARG A 207 -4.44 15.55 -14.80
#